data_b7e010baa275a2827174c7ba005261c9
#
_entry.id   b7e010baa275a2827174c7ba005261c9
#
_cell.length_a   1.000
_cell.length_b   1.000
_cell.length_c   1.000
_cell.angle_alpha   90.00
_cell.angle_beta   90.00
_cell.angle_gamma   90.00
#
_symmetry.space_group_name_H-M   'P 1'
#
loop_
_entity.id
_entity.type
_entity.pdbx_description
1 polymer ?
#
loop_
_entity_poly.entity_id
_entity_poly.type
_entity_poly.pdbx_seq_one_letter_code
_entity_poly.pdbx_strand_id
1 'polypeptide(L)'
;GLDFTGGSLIEIRLEEEINSLEEIRSFLQSMELNDFQVNYFGSNKDISIKVPGGEASIDEDALIVNLEKSFNFEVRRQEFVGPQVGSELRDQGGLGLLAALAVMMVYIMFRFQYKFALGALLALVHDVVIVLGFFSIFSLDFDLSVLAAILAVIGYSLNDTIVVSDRVRENFRKKRRSEAEITINRSLSQMIGRTLITSLTTLLVLLALFIFGGETISNFSIALMVGVISGTYSSIYIVCNTLLSLNITSEDLMIKKTEVLDDGMPCLLYTSPSPRDCLL
;
A
#
# COMPACT_ATOMS: atom_id res chain seq x y z
N GLY A 1 1.20 -15.72 5.57
CA GLY A 1 1.69 -15.55 6.95
C GLY A 1 0.72 -16.16 7.95
N LEU A 2 1.20 -16.49 9.11
CA LEU A 2 0.44 -17.20 10.16
C LEU A 2 -0.81 -16.45 10.62
N ASP A 3 -0.78 -15.12 10.61
CA ASP A 3 -1.94 -14.28 10.99
C ASP A 3 -3.23 -14.63 10.23
N PHE A 4 -3.11 -15.13 9.00
CA PHE A 4 -4.26 -15.42 8.15
C PHE A 4 -4.56 -16.92 7.98
N THR A 5 -3.56 -17.78 8.22
CA THR A 5 -3.73 -19.24 8.09
C THR A 5 -3.95 -19.91 9.44
N GLY A 6 -3.59 -19.22 10.51
CA GLY A 6 -3.38 -19.84 11.82
C GLY A 6 -2.12 -20.69 11.85
N GLY A 7 -1.68 -21.07 13.04
CA GLY A 7 -0.52 -21.92 13.25
C GLY A 7 0.40 -21.40 14.35
N SER A 8 1.55 -22.06 14.50
CA SER A 8 2.56 -21.75 15.49
C SER A 8 3.83 -21.22 14.84
N LEU A 9 4.42 -20.19 15.45
CA LEU A 9 5.74 -19.66 15.14
C LEU A 9 6.62 -19.86 16.36
N ILE A 10 7.75 -20.54 16.18
CA ILE A 10 8.76 -20.70 17.21
C ILE A 10 10.09 -20.19 16.65
N GLU A 11 10.63 -19.15 17.30
CA GLU A 11 11.95 -18.62 16.99
C GLU A 11 12.93 -19.08 18.07
N ILE A 12 13.95 -19.80 17.63
CA ILE A 12 14.99 -20.35 18.50
C ILE A 12 16.36 -19.79 18.14
N ARG A 13 17.19 -19.58 19.14
CA ARG A 13 18.60 -19.28 18.97
C ARG A 13 19.43 -20.49 19.40
N LEU A 14 20.19 -21.03 18.48
CA LEU A 14 21.12 -22.11 18.75
C LEU A 14 22.41 -21.58 19.39
N GLU A 15 22.99 -22.35 20.30
CA GLU A 15 24.29 -22.03 20.88
C GLU A 15 25.42 -22.16 19.85
N GLU A 16 25.34 -23.17 18.99
CA GLU A 16 26.28 -23.43 17.89
C GLU A 16 25.68 -23.11 16.54
N GLU A 17 26.51 -22.69 15.59
CA GLU A 17 26.07 -22.46 14.22
C GLU A 17 25.82 -23.79 13.53
N ILE A 18 24.62 -23.95 12.95
CA ILE A 18 24.29 -25.11 12.11
C ILE A 18 24.61 -24.79 10.66
N ASN A 19 25.40 -25.65 10.02
CA ASN A 19 25.75 -25.52 8.62
C ASN A 19 24.60 -25.86 7.66
N SER A 20 23.58 -26.57 8.13
CA SER A 20 22.45 -27.00 7.31
C SER A 20 21.15 -27.09 8.12
N LEU A 21 20.07 -26.48 7.59
CA LEU A 21 18.73 -26.63 8.14
C LEU A 21 18.14 -28.04 7.97
N GLU A 22 18.81 -28.90 7.18
CA GLU A 22 18.35 -30.26 6.90
C GLU A 22 18.26 -31.14 8.15
N GLU A 23 19.12 -30.89 9.14
CA GLU A 23 19.09 -31.62 10.41
C GLU A 23 17.79 -31.33 11.18
N ILE A 24 17.38 -30.04 11.25
CA ILE A 24 16.13 -29.65 11.90
C ILE A 24 14.94 -30.12 11.07
N ARG A 25 15.00 -30.04 9.75
CA ARG A 25 13.94 -30.52 8.86
C ARG A 25 13.71 -32.01 9.01
N SER A 26 14.80 -32.80 8.99
CA SER A 26 14.70 -34.25 9.16
C SER A 26 14.15 -34.63 10.54
N PHE A 27 14.52 -33.87 11.58
CA PHE A 27 13.98 -34.05 12.91
C PHE A 27 12.48 -33.77 12.96
N LEU A 28 12.00 -32.64 12.40
CA LEU A 28 10.59 -32.30 12.35
C LEU A 28 9.79 -33.29 11.53
N GLN A 29 10.34 -33.80 10.41
CA GLN A 29 9.73 -34.87 9.63
C GLN A 29 9.60 -36.17 10.41
N SER A 30 10.57 -36.50 11.28
CA SER A 30 10.49 -37.69 12.14
C SER A 30 9.37 -37.62 13.17
N MET A 31 8.86 -36.41 13.45
CA MET A 31 7.71 -36.17 14.32
C MET A 31 6.36 -36.21 13.59
N GLU A 32 6.33 -36.75 12.36
CA GLU A 32 5.12 -36.78 11.50
C GLU A 32 4.54 -35.42 11.12
N LEU A 33 5.32 -34.34 11.27
CA LEU A 33 4.96 -33.02 10.78
C LEU A 33 5.17 -32.99 9.26
N ASN A 34 4.09 -32.89 8.49
CA ASN A 34 4.15 -32.88 7.03
C ASN A 34 4.21 -31.46 6.44
N ASP A 35 3.72 -30.48 7.18
CA ASP A 35 3.59 -29.11 6.68
C ASP A 35 4.29 -28.16 7.67
N PHE A 36 5.53 -27.79 7.38
CA PHE A 36 6.30 -26.85 8.18
C PHE A 36 7.31 -26.08 7.30
N GLN A 37 7.68 -24.91 7.76
CA GLN A 37 8.72 -24.09 7.14
C GLN A 37 9.80 -23.80 8.17
N VAL A 38 11.08 -24.04 7.78
CA VAL A 38 12.23 -23.72 8.60
C VAL A 38 13.14 -22.80 7.82
N ASN A 39 13.37 -21.62 8.35
CA ASN A 39 14.21 -20.59 7.72
C ASN A 39 15.18 -20.01 8.74
N TYR A 40 16.34 -19.54 8.26
CA TYR A 40 17.21 -18.69 9.07
C TYR A 40 16.56 -17.33 9.30
N PHE A 41 16.79 -16.75 10.46
CA PHE A 41 16.20 -15.51 10.92
C PHE A 41 17.33 -14.57 11.43
N GLY A 42 17.83 -13.69 10.58
CA GLY A 42 18.86 -12.70 10.89
C GLY A 42 20.28 -13.23 10.97
N SER A 43 20.52 -14.39 11.58
CA SER A 43 21.83 -15.02 11.67
C SER A 43 21.75 -16.53 11.45
N ASN A 44 22.89 -17.18 11.18
CA ASN A 44 22.95 -18.64 11.04
C ASN A 44 22.66 -19.39 12.37
N LYS A 45 22.50 -18.68 13.46
CA LYS A 45 22.14 -19.23 14.77
C LYS A 45 20.66 -19.05 15.09
N ASP A 46 20.00 -18.09 14.49
CA ASP A 46 18.60 -17.80 14.73
C ASP A 46 17.75 -18.52 13.68
N ILE A 47 16.82 -19.34 14.13
CA ILE A 47 15.98 -20.18 13.27
C ILE A 47 14.52 -19.93 13.60
N SER A 48 13.73 -19.70 12.55
CA SER A 48 12.28 -19.59 12.62
C SER A 48 11.65 -20.87 12.11
N ILE A 49 10.84 -21.49 12.95
CA ILE A 49 10.04 -22.68 12.64
C ILE A 49 8.58 -22.26 12.61
N LYS A 50 7.95 -22.41 11.44
CA LYS A 50 6.54 -22.11 11.23
C LYS A 50 5.80 -23.42 10.96
N VAL A 51 4.76 -23.66 11.73
CA VAL A 51 3.87 -24.81 11.54
C VAL A 51 2.46 -24.28 11.31
N PRO A 52 1.92 -24.41 10.06
CA PRO A 52 0.56 -23.96 9.77
C PRO A 52 -0.46 -24.69 10.64
N GLY A 53 -1.51 -23.98 11.05
CA GLY A 53 -2.62 -24.56 11.81
C GLY A 53 -3.42 -25.53 10.96
N GLY A 54 -3.24 -26.84 11.22
CA GLY A 54 -4.07 -27.90 10.67
C GLY A 54 -5.08 -28.41 11.70
N GLU A 55 -5.81 -29.49 11.36
CA GLU A 55 -6.79 -30.13 12.24
C GLU A 55 -6.19 -30.74 13.54
N ALA A 56 -4.89 -30.95 13.60
CA ALA A 56 -4.17 -31.35 14.81
C ALA A 56 -3.57 -30.11 15.49
N SER A 57 -4.09 -29.75 16.64
CA SER A 57 -3.42 -28.81 17.54
C SER A 57 -2.09 -29.44 17.96
N ILE A 58 -1.00 -28.97 17.39
CA ILE A 58 0.33 -29.39 17.80
C ILE A 58 0.54 -28.89 19.22
N ASP A 59 0.87 -29.80 20.11
CA ASP A 59 1.30 -29.42 21.45
C ASP A 59 2.71 -28.78 21.32
N GLU A 60 2.72 -27.46 21.31
CA GLU A 60 3.93 -26.64 21.13
C GLU A 60 4.95 -26.94 22.24
N ASP A 61 4.47 -27.16 23.45
CA ASP A 61 5.32 -27.51 24.60
C ASP A 61 6.00 -28.86 24.37
N ALA A 62 5.25 -29.84 23.81
CA ALA A 62 5.83 -31.13 23.44
C ALA A 62 6.86 -31.01 22.32
N LEU A 63 6.63 -30.12 21.34
CA LEU A 63 7.57 -29.86 20.26
C LEU A 63 8.86 -29.22 20.76
N ILE A 64 8.76 -28.21 21.63
CA ILE A 64 9.91 -27.55 22.27
C ILE A 64 10.70 -28.55 23.12
N VAL A 65 10.02 -29.32 23.99
CA VAL A 65 10.68 -30.35 24.82
C VAL A 65 11.41 -31.40 24.00
N ASN A 66 10.87 -31.79 22.85
CA ASN A 66 11.53 -32.76 21.98
C ASN A 66 12.71 -32.14 21.22
N LEU A 67 12.61 -30.89 20.79
CA LEU A 67 13.74 -30.13 20.21
C LEU A 67 14.88 -29.95 21.24
N GLU A 68 14.56 -29.61 22.51
CA GLU A 68 15.55 -29.45 23.59
C GLU A 68 16.35 -30.73 23.88
N LYS A 69 15.80 -31.91 23.60
CA LYS A 69 16.53 -33.18 23.75
C LYS A 69 17.61 -33.39 22.69
N SER A 70 17.46 -32.75 21.54
CA SER A 70 18.32 -32.95 20.36
C SER A 70 19.23 -31.77 20.07
N PHE A 71 18.83 -30.58 20.47
CA PHE A 71 19.55 -29.34 20.18
C PHE A 71 19.60 -28.46 21.43
N ASN A 72 20.74 -27.79 21.66
CA ASN A 72 20.89 -26.77 22.68
C ASN A 72 20.49 -25.41 22.09
N PHE A 73 19.39 -24.85 22.55
CA PHE A 73 18.88 -23.56 22.05
C PHE A 73 18.15 -22.77 23.14
N GLU A 74 17.99 -21.49 22.91
CA GLU A 74 17.15 -20.58 23.68
C GLU A 74 15.90 -20.21 22.85
N VAL A 75 14.71 -20.38 23.40
CA VAL A 75 13.47 -19.91 22.78
C VAL A 75 13.42 -18.39 22.89
N ARG A 76 13.40 -17.69 21.75
CA ARG A 76 13.32 -16.23 21.70
C ARG A 76 11.90 -15.72 21.60
N ARG A 77 11.09 -16.42 20.81
CA ARG A 77 9.71 -16.03 20.56
C ARG A 77 8.87 -17.26 20.29
N GLN A 78 7.71 -17.25 20.86
CA GLN A 78 6.69 -18.27 20.61
C GLN A 78 5.38 -17.55 20.40
N GLU A 79 4.74 -17.80 19.26
CA GLU A 79 3.45 -17.22 18.92
C GLU A 79 2.53 -18.29 18.36
N PHE A 80 1.29 -18.27 18.80
CA PHE A 80 0.24 -19.15 18.34
C PHE A 80 -0.96 -18.32 17.88
N VAL A 81 -1.40 -18.61 16.67
CA VAL A 81 -2.64 -18.06 16.11
C VAL A 81 -3.61 -19.20 15.84
N GLY A 82 -4.71 -19.22 16.58
CA GLY A 82 -5.73 -20.23 16.36
C GLY A 82 -6.33 -20.13 14.95
N PRO A 83 -6.69 -21.25 14.27
CA PRO A 83 -7.21 -21.21 12.91
C PRO A 83 -8.47 -20.36 12.73
N GLN A 84 -9.32 -20.32 13.75
CA GLN A 84 -10.52 -19.48 13.77
C GLN A 84 -10.18 -17.98 13.76
N VAL A 85 -9.18 -17.58 14.55
CA VAL A 85 -8.69 -16.19 14.61
C VAL A 85 -8.06 -15.81 13.28
N GLY A 86 -7.23 -16.69 12.69
CA GLY A 86 -6.62 -16.45 11.39
C GLY A 86 -7.66 -16.25 10.28
N SER A 87 -8.72 -17.08 10.24
CA SER A 87 -9.80 -16.92 9.26
C SER A 87 -10.58 -15.61 9.47
N GLU A 88 -10.84 -15.22 10.71
CA GLU A 88 -11.52 -13.96 11.03
C GLU A 88 -10.67 -12.74 10.62
N LEU A 89 -9.37 -12.75 10.92
CA LEU A 89 -8.45 -11.69 10.53
C LEU A 89 -8.35 -11.56 9.01
N ARG A 90 -8.34 -12.67 8.28
CA ARG A 90 -8.35 -12.65 6.81
C ARG A 90 -9.61 -12.00 6.27
N ASP A 91 -10.78 -12.39 6.77
CA ASP A 91 -12.07 -11.90 6.29
C ASP A 91 -12.26 -10.42 6.66
N GLN A 92 -11.92 -10.03 7.89
CA GLN A 92 -11.96 -8.63 8.34
C GLN A 92 -10.91 -7.77 7.63
N GLY A 93 -9.70 -8.27 7.43
CA GLY A 93 -8.64 -7.58 6.70
C GLY A 93 -9.00 -7.35 5.23
N GLY A 94 -9.55 -8.36 4.55
CA GLY A 94 -10.06 -8.25 3.19
C GLY A 94 -11.22 -7.24 3.09
N LEU A 95 -12.19 -7.31 3.99
CA LEU A 95 -13.29 -6.36 4.06
C LEU A 95 -12.78 -4.93 4.33
N GLY A 96 -11.82 -4.78 5.25
CA GLY A 96 -11.18 -3.50 5.57
C GLY A 96 -10.50 -2.87 4.35
N LEU A 97 -9.77 -3.67 3.58
CA LEU A 97 -9.14 -3.22 2.33
C LEU A 97 -10.18 -2.74 1.30
N LEU A 98 -11.23 -3.53 1.08
CA LEU A 98 -12.32 -3.17 0.17
C LEU A 98 -13.06 -1.91 0.64
N ALA A 99 -13.33 -1.79 1.93
CA ALA A 99 -13.95 -0.60 2.51
C ALA A 99 -13.07 0.65 2.33
N ALA A 100 -11.76 0.53 2.57
CA ALA A 100 -10.81 1.63 2.35
C ALA A 100 -10.81 2.08 0.88
N LEU A 101 -10.74 1.15 -0.07
CA LEU A 101 -10.83 1.46 -1.51
C LEU A 101 -12.15 2.13 -1.87
N ALA A 102 -13.28 1.65 -1.33
CA ALA A 102 -14.59 2.23 -1.58
C ALA A 102 -14.71 3.67 -1.05
N VAL A 103 -14.28 3.91 0.19
CA VAL A 103 -14.30 5.24 0.80
C VAL A 103 -13.39 6.21 0.03
N MET A 104 -12.20 5.76 -0.37
CA MET A 104 -11.29 6.57 -1.16
C MET A 104 -11.85 6.90 -2.55
N MET A 105 -12.52 5.93 -3.20
CA MET A 105 -13.19 6.16 -4.47
C MET A 105 -14.30 7.20 -4.34
N VAL A 106 -15.13 7.10 -3.31
CA VAL A 106 -16.20 8.08 -3.01
C VAL A 106 -15.58 9.46 -2.80
N TYR A 107 -14.52 9.57 -1.99
CA TYR A 107 -13.83 10.83 -1.76
C TYR A 107 -13.32 11.47 -3.07
N ILE A 108 -12.68 10.67 -3.95
CA ILE A 108 -12.16 11.17 -5.21
C ILE A 108 -13.28 11.60 -6.15
N MET A 109 -14.41 10.87 -6.21
CA MET A 109 -15.55 11.25 -7.02
C MET A 109 -16.17 12.59 -6.58
N PHE A 110 -16.21 12.86 -5.29
CA PHE A 110 -16.68 14.17 -4.78
C PHE A 110 -15.66 15.28 -5.02
N ARG A 111 -14.37 14.98 -4.92
CA ARG A 111 -13.28 15.95 -5.07
C ARG A 111 -12.96 16.26 -6.53
N PHE A 112 -13.07 15.26 -7.40
CA PHE A 112 -12.73 15.33 -8.81
C PHE A 112 -13.89 14.83 -9.67
N GLN A 113 -13.79 15.04 -10.99
CA GLN A 113 -14.74 14.50 -11.94
C GLN A 113 -14.53 13.00 -12.13
N TYR A 114 -15.56 12.30 -12.63
CA TYR A 114 -15.56 10.84 -12.77
C TYR A 114 -14.37 10.28 -13.58
N LYS A 115 -13.87 11.01 -14.61
CA LYS A 115 -12.71 10.58 -15.41
C LYS A 115 -11.43 10.49 -14.56
N PHE A 116 -11.22 11.45 -13.67
CA PHE A 116 -10.09 11.42 -12.73
C PHE A 116 -10.27 10.34 -11.66
N ALA A 117 -11.50 10.15 -11.18
CA ALA A 117 -11.80 9.11 -10.20
C ALA A 117 -11.50 7.72 -10.76
N LEU A 118 -11.85 7.46 -12.03
CA LEU A 118 -11.56 6.20 -12.68
C LEU A 118 -10.05 6.00 -12.88
N GLY A 119 -9.32 7.04 -13.28
CA GLY A 119 -7.86 6.98 -13.41
C GLY A 119 -7.17 6.67 -12.07
N ALA A 120 -7.61 7.33 -11.00
CA ALA A 120 -7.08 7.08 -9.65
C ALA A 120 -7.41 5.67 -9.16
N LEU A 121 -8.63 5.17 -9.40
CA LEU A 121 -9.02 3.80 -9.03
C LEU A 121 -8.15 2.76 -9.73
N LEU A 122 -7.94 2.90 -11.05
CA LEU A 122 -7.09 1.99 -11.80
C LEU A 122 -5.64 2.01 -11.32
N ALA A 123 -5.12 3.19 -10.96
CA ALA A 123 -3.79 3.32 -10.38
C ALA A 123 -3.69 2.59 -9.03
N LEU A 124 -4.69 2.75 -8.14
CA LEU A 124 -4.72 2.06 -6.84
C LEU A 124 -4.79 0.54 -6.96
N VAL A 125 -5.66 0.05 -7.84
CA VAL A 125 -5.78 -1.41 -8.08
C VAL A 125 -4.46 -1.96 -8.62
N HIS A 126 -3.82 -1.24 -9.56
CA HIS A 126 -2.50 -1.61 -10.06
C HIS A 126 -1.47 -1.69 -8.93
N ASP A 127 -1.40 -0.70 -8.05
CA ASP A 127 -0.41 -0.66 -6.97
C ASP A 127 -0.58 -1.81 -5.99
N VAL A 128 -1.82 -2.11 -5.60
CA VAL A 128 -2.14 -3.26 -4.74
C VAL A 128 -1.74 -4.57 -5.43
N VAL A 129 -2.08 -4.75 -6.71
CA VAL A 129 -1.74 -5.96 -7.48
C VAL A 129 -0.23 -6.13 -7.59
N ILE A 130 0.53 -5.05 -7.82
CA ILE A 130 2.00 -5.12 -7.89
C ILE A 130 2.60 -5.54 -6.55
N VAL A 131 2.14 -4.97 -5.43
CA VAL A 131 2.64 -5.37 -4.09
C VAL A 131 2.32 -6.84 -3.80
N LEU A 132 1.08 -7.27 -4.02
CA LEU A 132 0.68 -8.67 -3.83
C LEU A 132 1.44 -9.62 -4.76
N GLY A 133 1.62 -9.23 -6.03
CA GLY A 133 2.39 -9.99 -7.00
C GLY A 133 3.86 -10.13 -6.61
N PHE A 134 4.48 -9.06 -6.10
CA PHE A 134 5.83 -9.09 -5.59
C PHE A 134 5.99 -10.09 -4.43
N PHE A 135 5.10 -10.02 -3.43
CA PHE A 135 5.10 -10.95 -2.30
C PHE A 135 4.91 -12.41 -2.75
N SER A 136 4.05 -12.63 -3.73
CA SER A 136 3.80 -13.97 -4.30
C SER A 136 5.02 -14.52 -5.05
N ILE A 137 5.68 -13.71 -5.91
CA ILE A 137 6.83 -14.14 -6.72
C ILE A 137 8.04 -14.49 -5.83
N PHE A 138 8.28 -13.67 -4.80
CA PHE A 138 9.41 -13.89 -3.89
C PHE A 138 9.08 -14.79 -2.70
N SER A 139 7.85 -15.35 -2.65
CA SER A 139 7.35 -16.20 -1.56
C SER A 139 7.56 -15.58 -0.18
N LEU A 140 7.37 -14.25 -0.07
CA LEU A 140 7.48 -13.52 1.18
C LEU A 140 6.25 -13.75 2.04
N ASP A 141 6.45 -13.74 3.36
CA ASP A 141 5.34 -13.87 4.30
C ASP A 141 4.41 -12.66 4.24
N PHE A 142 3.13 -12.94 4.06
CA PHE A 142 2.07 -11.94 4.10
C PHE A 142 1.38 -12.01 5.46
N ASP A 143 1.62 -11.02 6.29
CA ASP A 143 1.09 -10.87 7.65
C ASP A 143 0.24 -9.61 7.80
N LEU A 144 -0.28 -9.34 8.99
CA LEU A 144 -1.07 -8.14 9.28
C LEU A 144 -0.28 -6.85 9.07
N SER A 145 1.03 -6.89 9.29
CA SER A 145 1.89 -5.72 9.08
C SER A 145 1.97 -5.36 7.60
N VAL A 146 2.05 -6.36 6.72
CA VAL A 146 2.00 -6.17 5.25
C VAL A 146 0.64 -5.63 4.80
N LEU A 147 -0.46 -6.12 5.37
CA LEU A 147 -1.79 -5.56 5.09
C LEU A 147 -1.87 -4.08 5.49
N ALA A 148 -1.35 -3.72 6.65
CA ALA A 148 -1.26 -2.33 7.09
C ALA A 148 -0.38 -1.49 6.16
N ALA A 149 0.73 -2.07 5.65
CA ALA A 149 1.57 -1.43 4.64
C ALA A 149 0.80 -1.14 3.35
N ILE A 150 -0.01 -2.09 2.85
CA ILE A 150 -0.85 -1.89 1.66
C ILE A 150 -1.83 -0.74 1.87
N LEU A 151 -2.49 -0.65 3.02
CA LEU A 151 -3.37 0.47 3.35
C LEU A 151 -2.63 1.82 3.36
N ALA A 152 -1.41 1.83 3.89
CA ALA A 152 -0.56 3.01 3.86
C ALA A 152 -0.11 3.38 2.43
N VAL A 153 0.22 2.40 1.58
CA VAL A 153 0.54 2.59 0.16
C VAL A 153 -0.63 3.22 -0.58
N ILE A 154 -1.86 2.75 -0.35
CA ILE A 154 -3.08 3.34 -0.94
C ILE A 154 -3.15 4.83 -0.62
N GLY A 155 -2.96 5.21 0.65
CA GLY A 155 -2.95 6.62 1.05
C GLY A 155 -1.83 7.42 0.43
N TYR A 156 -0.62 6.85 0.35
CA TYR A 156 0.54 7.49 -0.26
C TYR A 156 0.37 7.71 -1.77
N SER A 157 -0.03 6.68 -2.50
CA SER A 157 -0.25 6.74 -3.96
C SER A 157 -1.35 7.74 -4.32
N LEU A 158 -2.42 7.80 -3.51
CA LEU A 158 -3.48 8.79 -3.70
C LEU A 158 -2.99 10.23 -3.55
N ASN A 159 -2.08 10.51 -2.62
CA ASN A 159 -1.55 11.85 -2.45
C ASN A 159 -0.88 12.36 -3.74
N ASP A 160 -0.04 11.54 -4.37
CA ASP A 160 0.62 11.89 -5.62
C ASP A 160 -0.39 11.98 -6.79
N THR A 161 -1.32 11.05 -6.87
CA THR A 161 -2.40 11.05 -7.87
C THR A 161 -3.25 12.32 -7.78
N ILE A 162 -3.61 12.78 -6.58
CA ILE A 162 -4.36 14.02 -6.35
C ILE A 162 -3.58 15.23 -6.84
N VAL A 163 -2.29 15.32 -6.51
CA VAL A 163 -1.42 16.44 -6.89
C VAL A 163 -1.27 16.52 -8.41
N VAL A 164 -1.02 15.38 -9.08
CA VAL A 164 -0.93 15.32 -10.55
C VAL A 164 -2.26 15.70 -11.19
N SER A 165 -3.36 15.14 -10.71
CA SER A 165 -4.72 15.39 -11.22
C SER A 165 -5.12 16.85 -11.08
N ASP A 166 -4.82 17.49 -9.95
CA ASP A 166 -5.12 18.91 -9.72
C ASP A 166 -4.31 19.81 -10.67
N ARG A 167 -3.03 19.47 -10.92
CA ARG A 167 -2.21 20.20 -11.89
C ARG A 167 -2.68 20.05 -13.32
N VAL A 168 -3.07 18.85 -13.72
CA VAL A 168 -3.69 18.59 -15.03
C VAL A 168 -4.94 19.44 -15.17
N ARG A 169 -5.83 19.44 -14.19
CA ARG A 169 -7.07 20.22 -14.15
C ARG A 169 -6.79 21.74 -14.24
N GLU A 170 -5.80 22.22 -13.50
CA GLU A 170 -5.41 23.64 -13.54
C GLU A 170 -4.95 24.06 -14.95
N ASN A 171 -4.08 23.27 -15.60
CA ASN A 171 -3.55 23.58 -16.91
C ASN A 171 -4.64 23.52 -18.00
N PHE A 172 -5.60 22.59 -17.94
CA PHE A 172 -6.75 22.57 -18.83
C PHE A 172 -7.63 23.83 -18.68
N ARG A 173 -7.82 24.31 -17.45
CA ARG A 173 -8.59 25.55 -17.20
C ARG A 173 -7.91 26.79 -17.75
N LYS A 174 -6.56 26.84 -17.68
CA LYS A 174 -5.78 27.97 -18.20
C LYS A 174 -5.73 28.00 -19.73
N LYS A 175 -5.67 26.85 -20.39
CA LYS A 175 -5.52 26.71 -21.84
C LYS A 175 -6.69 25.95 -22.47
N ARG A 176 -7.78 26.66 -22.74
CA ARG A 176 -9.04 26.08 -23.24
C ARG A 176 -8.99 25.44 -24.63
N ARG A 177 -7.98 25.74 -25.47
CA ARG A 177 -7.85 25.28 -26.86
C ARG A 177 -6.64 24.39 -27.13
N SER A 178 -5.94 23.92 -26.12
CA SER A 178 -4.80 23.02 -26.33
C SER A 178 -5.27 21.55 -26.36
N GLU A 179 -4.57 20.75 -27.16
CA GLU A 179 -4.75 19.30 -27.21
C GLU A 179 -4.52 18.68 -25.82
N ALA A 180 -5.27 17.62 -25.53
CA ALA A 180 -5.21 16.94 -24.23
C ALA A 180 -3.80 16.42 -23.92
N GLU A 181 -3.15 15.79 -24.89
CA GLU A 181 -1.81 15.24 -24.76
C GLU A 181 -0.77 16.31 -24.38
N ILE A 182 -0.78 17.45 -25.08
CA ILE A 182 0.15 18.56 -24.82
C ILE A 182 -0.05 19.12 -23.40
N THR A 183 -1.32 19.22 -22.99
CA THR A 183 -1.66 19.76 -21.65
C THR A 183 -1.22 18.81 -20.55
N ILE A 184 -1.44 17.51 -20.72
CA ILE A 184 -1.04 16.47 -19.76
C ILE A 184 0.49 16.41 -19.68
N ASN A 185 1.22 16.32 -20.80
CA ASN A 185 2.68 16.28 -20.83
C ASN A 185 3.31 17.51 -20.17
N ARG A 186 2.73 18.68 -20.39
CA ARG A 186 3.16 19.90 -19.69
C ARG A 186 2.92 19.83 -18.17
N SER A 187 1.78 19.28 -17.76
CA SER A 187 1.45 19.14 -16.35
C SER A 187 2.41 18.19 -15.65
N LEU A 188 2.72 17.06 -16.30
CA LEU A 188 3.70 16.09 -15.81
C LEU A 188 5.09 16.71 -15.66
N SER A 189 5.57 17.44 -16.69
CA SER A 189 6.88 18.11 -16.63
C SER A 189 7.00 19.08 -15.46
N GLN A 190 5.90 19.67 -15.00
CA GLN A 190 5.86 20.61 -13.88
C GLN A 190 5.86 19.89 -12.51
N MET A 191 5.39 18.66 -12.44
CA MET A 191 5.18 17.93 -11.19
C MET A 191 6.20 16.82 -10.93
N ILE A 192 6.82 16.28 -11.99
CA ILE A 192 7.70 15.10 -11.89
C ILE A 192 8.86 15.30 -10.89
N GLY A 193 9.46 16.50 -10.85
CA GLY A 193 10.53 16.79 -9.91
C GLY A 193 10.08 16.71 -8.45
N ARG A 194 8.89 17.22 -8.14
CA ARG A 194 8.32 17.13 -6.79
C ARG A 194 8.00 15.69 -6.41
N THR A 195 7.30 14.97 -7.28
CA THR A 195 6.92 13.57 -7.04
C THR A 195 8.14 12.68 -6.84
N LEU A 196 9.18 12.84 -7.68
CA LEU A 196 10.41 12.07 -7.51
C LEU A 196 11.15 12.38 -6.21
N ILE A 197 11.23 13.65 -5.79
CA ILE A 197 11.89 14.04 -4.53
C ILE A 197 11.12 13.45 -3.33
N THR A 198 9.79 13.58 -3.32
CA THR A 198 8.97 13.02 -2.22
C THR A 198 9.09 11.51 -2.13
N SER A 199 9.06 10.80 -3.26
CA SER A 199 9.22 9.34 -3.29
C SER A 199 10.63 8.93 -2.87
N LEU A 200 11.66 9.62 -3.34
CA LEU A 200 13.04 9.31 -2.98
C LEU A 200 13.30 9.52 -1.48
N THR A 201 12.81 10.61 -0.89
CA THR A 201 12.94 10.85 0.54
C THR A 201 12.23 9.80 1.37
N THR A 202 11.04 9.37 0.97
CA THR A 202 10.30 8.29 1.61
C THR A 202 11.04 6.96 1.49
N LEU A 203 11.56 6.63 0.30
CA LEU A 203 12.35 5.42 0.07
C LEU A 203 13.62 5.37 0.92
N LEU A 204 14.29 6.50 1.14
CA LEU A 204 15.46 6.56 2.04
C LEU A 204 15.10 6.23 3.49
N VAL A 205 13.97 6.73 3.99
CA VAL A 205 13.49 6.41 5.33
C VAL A 205 13.10 4.92 5.42
N LEU A 206 12.40 4.40 4.41
CA LEU A 206 12.00 2.98 4.37
C LEU A 206 13.21 2.05 4.25
N LEU A 207 14.25 2.45 3.51
CA LEU A 207 15.51 1.70 3.43
C LEU A 207 16.21 1.67 4.78
N ALA A 208 16.26 2.80 5.49
CA ALA A 208 16.80 2.83 6.86
C ALA A 208 15.99 1.92 7.80
N LEU A 209 14.65 1.94 7.68
CA LEU A 209 13.77 1.06 8.45
C LEU A 209 14.00 -0.41 8.11
N PHE A 210 14.21 -0.75 6.84
CA PHE A 210 14.53 -2.10 6.39
C PHE A 210 15.86 -2.61 6.97
N ILE A 211 16.91 -1.76 6.99
CA ILE A 211 18.24 -2.15 7.46
C ILE A 211 18.30 -2.24 9.00
N PHE A 212 17.67 -1.31 9.70
CA PHE A 212 17.77 -1.15 11.15
C PHE A 212 16.55 -1.62 11.93
N GLY A 213 15.41 -1.85 11.28
CA GLY A 213 14.13 -2.17 11.93
C GLY A 213 13.97 -3.62 12.40
N GLY A 214 14.93 -4.49 12.02
CA GLY A 214 14.85 -5.91 12.35
C GLY A 214 13.83 -6.67 11.48
N GLU A 215 13.76 -7.98 11.68
CA GLU A 215 12.99 -8.86 10.78
C GLU A 215 11.48 -8.70 10.90
N THR A 216 10.97 -8.40 12.08
CA THR A 216 9.53 -8.18 12.31
C THR A 216 8.96 -7.07 11.42
N ILE A 217 9.79 -6.04 11.12
CA ILE A 217 9.37 -4.88 10.32
C ILE A 217 9.85 -5.00 8.86
N SER A 218 10.66 -6.00 8.55
CA SER A 218 11.26 -6.18 7.23
C SER A 218 10.21 -6.28 6.12
N ASN A 219 9.25 -7.20 6.25
CA ASN A 219 8.19 -7.39 5.24
C ASN A 219 7.30 -6.16 5.09
N PHE A 220 6.98 -5.48 6.19
CA PHE A 220 6.29 -4.18 6.16
C PHE A 220 7.07 -3.14 5.35
N SER A 221 8.38 -3.03 5.60
CA SER A 221 9.24 -2.07 4.90
C SER A 221 9.37 -2.38 3.41
N ILE A 222 9.50 -3.67 3.05
CA ILE A 222 9.52 -4.13 1.66
C ILE A 222 8.20 -3.78 0.95
N ALA A 223 7.06 -4.07 1.57
CA ALA A 223 5.74 -3.77 1.01
C ALA A 223 5.58 -2.28 0.73
N LEU A 224 6.00 -1.42 1.68
CA LEU A 224 5.99 0.03 1.50
C LEU A 224 6.95 0.49 0.40
N MET A 225 8.17 -0.04 0.33
CA MET A 225 9.14 0.35 -0.72
C MET A 225 8.60 0.00 -2.12
N VAL A 226 8.12 -1.23 -2.30
CA VAL A 226 7.51 -1.67 -3.57
C VAL A 226 6.30 -0.81 -3.90
N GLY A 227 5.44 -0.55 -2.91
CA GLY A 227 4.25 0.27 -3.07
C GLY A 227 4.55 1.73 -3.42
N VAL A 228 5.56 2.36 -2.82
CA VAL A 228 5.97 3.73 -3.14
C VAL A 228 6.53 3.82 -4.56
N ILE A 229 7.34 2.85 -4.98
CA ILE A 229 7.88 2.80 -6.36
C ILE A 229 6.74 2.61 -7.37
N SER A 230 5.85 1.64 -7.13
CA SER A 230 4.69 1.37 -7.96
C SER A 230 3.76 2.58 -8.01
N GLY A 231 3.43 3.19 -6.87
CA GLY A 231 2.56 4.35 -6.74
C GLY A 231 3.10 5.61 -7.43
N THR A 232 4.42 5.80 -7.40
CA THR A 232 5.07 6.88 -8.16
C THR A 232 4.91 6.67 -9.67
N TYR A 233 5.09 5.44 -10.14
CA TYR A 233 4.88 5.11 -11.54
C TYR A 233 3.40 5.26 -11.94
N SER A 234 2.48 4.71 -11.16
CA SER A 234 1.06 4.67 -11.48
C SER A 234 0.42 6.06 -11.50
N SER A 235 0.79 6.93 -10.54
CA SER A 235 0.29 8.31 -10.48
C SER A 235 0.68 9.15 -11.71
N ILE A 236 1.85 8.87 -12.31
CA ILE A 236 2.34 9.59 -13.49
C ILE A 236 1.77 8.97 -14.77
N TYR A 237 1.91 7.64 -14.95
CA TYR A 237 1.63 6.99 -16.22
C TYR A 237 0.21 6.45 -16.33
N ILE A 238 -0.29 5.72 -15.32
CA ILE A 238 -1.60 5.06 -15.40
C ILE A 238 -2.71 6.09 -15.35
N VAL A 239 -2.64 7.04 -14.43
CA VAL A 239 -3.64 8.11 -14.32
C VAL A 239 -3.70 8.93 -15.60
N CYS A 240 -2.55 9.39 -16.10
CA CYS A 240 -2.52 10.23 -17.30
C CYS A 240 -2.95 9.47 -18.56
N ASN A 241 -2.52 8.21 -18.71
CA ASN A 241 -2.94 7.40 -19.86
C ASN A 241 -4.44 7.09 -19.82
N THR A 242 -5.00 6.85 -18.63
CA THR A 242 -6.46 6.69 -18.47
C THR A 242 -7.20 7.95 -18.84
N LEU A 243 -6.73 9.14 -18.44
CA LEU A 243 -7.33 10.42 -18.83
C LEU A 243 -7.30 10.64 -20.34
N LEU A 244 -6.20 10.28 -21.01
CA LEU A 244 -6.09 10.34 -22.48
C LEU A 244 -7.07 9.38 -23.14
N SER A 245 -7.13 8.13 -22.67
CA SER A 245 -8.04 7.10 -23.21
C SER A 245 -9.52 7.47 -23.05
N LEU A 246 -9.86 8.21 -22.00
CA LEU A 246 -11.21 8.72 -21.75
C LEU A 246 -11.50 10.03 -22.51
N ASN A 247 -10.59 10.47 -23.39
CA ASN A 247 -10.72 11.71 -24.15
C ASN A 247 -11.14 12.89 -23.27
N ILE A 248 -10.30 13.22 -22.27
CA ILE A 248 -10.55 14.36 -21.40
C ILE A 248 -10.50 15.65 -22.21
N THR A 249 -11.50 16.52 -22.03
CA THR A 249 -11.61 17.81 -22.72
C THR A 249 -11.66 18.96 -21.74
N SER A 250 -11.37 20.18 -22.23
CA SER A 250 -11.54 21.40 -21.43
C SER A 250 -12.99 21.63 -21.03
N GLU A 251 -13.94 21.14 -21.80
CA GLU A 251 -15.38 21.27 -21.53
C GLU A 251 -15.81 20.43 -20.32
N ASP A 252 -15.22 19.25 -20.15
CA ASP A 252 -15.47 18.41 -18.97
C ASP A 252 -15.11 19.14 -17.68
N LEU A 253 -14.16 20.10 -17.73
CA LEU A 253 -13.61 20.80 -16.57
C LEU A 253 -14.23 22.16 -16.32
N MET A 254 -15.13 22.62 -17.21
CA MET A 254 -15.87 23.85 -17.00
C MET A 254 -16.94 23.61 -15.92
N ILE A 255 -16.92 24.44 -14.89
CA ILE A 255 -18.05 24.58 -14.00
C ILE A 255 -19.19 25.06 -14.90
N LYS A 256 -20.25 24.26 -15.12
CA LYS A 256 -21.49 24.78 -15.68
C LYS A 256 -21.86 25.96 -14.82
N LYS A 257 -21.74 27.17 -15.36
CA LYS A 257 -22.42 28.32 -14.74
C LYS A 257 -23.88 27.88 -14.67
N THR A 258 -24.37 27.68 -13.46
CA THR A 258 -25.83 27.67 -13.24
C THR A 258 -26.28 28.95 -13.89
N GLU A 259 -27.07 28.86 -14.94
CA GLU A 259 -27.78 30.02 -15.46
C GLU A 259 -28.52 30.55 -14.26
N VAL A 260 -28.01 31.61 -13.65
CA VAL A 260 -28.76 32.43 -12.76
C VAL A 260 -29.87 32.91 -13.68
N LEU A 261 -31.08 32.40 -13.46
CA LEU A 261 -32.29 32.90 -14.07
C LEU A 261 -32.17 34.42 -13.94
N ASP A 262 -32.02 35.08 -15.08
CA ASP A 262 -32.02 36.52 -15.16
C ASP A 262 -33.47 36.95 -14.86
N ASP A 263 -33.77 37.09 -13.56
CA ASP A 263 -35.09 37.50 -13.05
C ASP A 263 -35.38 38.96 -13.40
N GLY A 264 -34.68 39.53 -14.39
CA GLY A 264 -34.96 40.85 -14.93
C GLY A 264 -34.80 41.96 -13.88
N MET A 265 -34.24 41.68 -12.73
CA MET A 265 -33.92 42.73 -11.77
C MET A 265 -32.74 43.54 -12.23
N PRO A 266 -32.88 44.82 -12.55
CA PRO A 266 -31.78 45.66 -12.90
C PRO A 266 -30.79 45.67 -11.73
N CYS A 267 -29.51 45.39 -12.00
CA CYS A 267 -28.45 45.41 -11.04
C CYS A 267 -28.16 46.84 -10.59
N LEU A 268 -29.06 47.45 -9.84
CA LEU A 268 -28.95 48.80 -9.28
C LEU A 268 -28.12 48.85 -7.99
N LEU A 269 -27.62 47.69 -7.52
CA LEU A 269 -26.93 47.56 -6.23
C LEU A 269 -25.42 47.81 -6.28
N TYR A 270 -24.83 48.03 -7.49
CA TYR A 270 -23.40 48.21 -7.64
C TYR A 270 -23.00 49.61 -8.21
N THR A 271 -23.90 50.57 -8.21
CA THR A 271 -23.58 51.93 -8.74
C THR A 271 -23.47 53.00 -7.69
N SER A 272 -23.44 52.66 -6.41
CA SER A 272 -23.02 53.68 -5.41
C SER A 272 -21.50 53.61 -5.27
N PRO A 273 -20.75 54.65 -5.69
CA PRO A 273 -19.32 54.68 -5.44
C PRO A 273 -19.05 54.60 -3.95
N SER A 274 -18.08 53.78 -3.58
CA SER A 274 -17.62 53.69 -2.20
C SER A 274 -17.14 55.08 -1.74
N PRO A 275 -17.42 55.51 -0.50
CA PRO A 275 -16.91 56.79 0.02
C PRO A 275 -15.39 56.95 -0.06
N ARG A 276 -14.65 55.89 -0.37
CA ARG A 276 -13.20 55.90 -0.57
C ARG A 276 -12.77 56.33 -1.97
N ASP A 277 -13.65 56.34 -2.95
CA ASP A 277 -13.33 56.72 -4.34
C ASP A 277 -13.48 58.22 -4.58
N CYS A 278 -13.91 58.98 -3.57
CA CYS A 278 -14.02 60.45 -3.63
C CYS A 278 -12.82 61.19 -3.06
N LEU A 279 -11.71 60.52 -2.75
CA LEU A 279 -10.51 61.13 -2.14
C LEU A 279 -9.23 60.92 -2.97
N LEU A 280 -9.34 60.93 -4.30
CA LEU A 280 -8.20 61.07 -5.21
C LEU A 280 -8.50 62.14 -6.26
#